data_9cd67335bf1e52138d65cfb28663a709
#
_entry.id   9cd67335bf1e52138d65cfb28663a709
#
_cell.length_a   1.000
_cell.length_b   1.000
_cell.length_c   1.000
_cell.angle_alpha   90.00
_cell.angle_beta   90.00
_cell.angle_gamma   90.00
#
_symmetry.space_group_name_H-M   'P 1'
#
loop_
_entity.id
_entity.type
_entity.pdbx_description
1 polymer ?
#
loop_
_entity_poly.entity_id
_entity_poly.type
_entity_poly.pdbx_seq_one_letter_code
_entity_poly.pdbx_strand_id
1 'polypeptide(L)'
;MELVKEVAKFRNDPLNFVRFAFPWGEGELENAQILDWQKELLEYIGRELQQAEKENRGAVVRCAVRSGHGIGKSALVGFISNWAISTEADCRGVITANTETQLKTKTWSELANWYNMSICKQWFDFNATSICSNEKGHEKTWKIDQVTWSLNNTEAFAGLHNKGKRILLIFDEASAIPNLIWEVAEGALTDKDTQIIWLCFGNPTRKSGRFFECFNKLSHRWKTFRVDSRTVPITNKEQIEEWENDYGNDSDFFRIRVTGEFPRAGINQFISSELVDVARGKHFAESEYRHAPKVIGVDVARFGSDETVFYFRQGLASFNMKTFRGLTHKLLANLSIKKQKNLRLTLFLLTLWVLVQVLWIKYVLLVCREFMNVTAEAKP
;
A
#
# COMPACT_ATOMS: atom_id res chain seq x y z
N MET A 1 33.65 -15.73 -22.74
CA MET A 1 33.64 -14.45 -23.50
C MET A 1 32.43 -14.32 -24.41
N GLU A 2 32.00 -15.37 -25.10
CA GLU A 2 30.85 -15.35 -26.02
C GLU A 2 29.51 -15.08 -25.30
N LEU A 3 29.21 -15.84 -24.23
CA LEU A 3 27.97 -15.66 -23.45
C LEU A 3 27.83 -14.24 -22.87
N VAL A 4 28.92 -13.62 -22.39
CA VAL A 4 28.89 -12.25 -21.87
C VAL A 4 28.47 -11.25 -22.94
N LYS A 5 28.97 -11.42 -24.18
CA LYS A 5 28.58 -10.56 -25.31
C LYS A 5 27.12 -10.74 -25.70
N GLU A 6 26.63 -11.97 -25.67
CA GLU A 6 25.22 -12.25 -25.95
C GLU A 6 24.30 -11.63 -24.88
N VAL A 7 24.62 -11.84 -23.61
CA VAL A 7 23.82 -11.30 -22.49
C VAL A 7 23.84 -9.75 -22.50
N ALA A 8 24.96 -9.12 -22.84
CA ALA A 8 25.07 -7.67 -22.91
C ALA A 8 24.09 -7.03 -23.93
N LYS A 9 23.67 -7.75 -24.96
CA LYS A 9 22.66 -7.27 -25.93
C LYS A 9 21.30 -7.00 -25.26
N PHE A 10 21.01 -7.66 -24.15
CA PHE A 10 19.74 -7.54 -23.44
C PHE A 10 19.80 -6.49 -22.31
N ARG A 11 20.79 -5.60 -22.28
CA ARG A 11 20.95 -4.58 -21.24
C ARG A 11 19.67 -3.78 -21.01
N ASN A 12 18.98 -3.37 -22.07
CA ASN A 12 17.73 -2.65 -22.03
C ASN A 12 16.56 -3.45 -22.64
N ASP A 13 16.63 -4.78 -22.57
CA ASP A 13 15.60 -5.68 -23.11
C ASP A 13 15.36 -6.87 -22.16
N PRO A 14 14.65 -6.63 -21.05
CA PRO A 14 14.41 -7.68 -20.05
C PRO A 14 13.58 -8.84 -20.58
N LEU A 15 12.65 -8.62 -21.52
CA LEU A 15 11.82 -9.70 -22.04
C LEU A 15 12.65 -10.70 -22.85
N ASN A 16 13.49 -10.22 -23.76
CA ASN A 16 14.32 -11.11 -24.56
C ASN A 16 15.45 -11.73 -23.73
N PHE A 17 15.95 -11.06 -22.70
CA PHE A 17 16.80 -11.72 -21.70
C PHE A 17 16.12 -12.91 -21.07
N VAL A 18 14.89 -12.77 -20.58
CA VAL A 18 14.13 -13.86 -19.93
C VAL A 18 13.90 -15.02 -20.89
N ARG A 19 13.61 -14.73 -22.17
CA ARG A 19 13.49 -15.77 -23.21
C ARG A 19 14.79 -16.52 -23.45
N PHE A 20 15.92 -15.82 -23.37
CA PHE A 20 17.24 -16.38 -23.64
C PHE A 20 17.86 -17.10 -22.44
N ALA A 21 17.65 -16.57 -21.24
CA ALA A 21 18.41 -16.98 -20.04
C ALA A 21 17.85 -18.22 -19.34
N PHE A 22 16.62 -18.62 -19.60
CA PHE A 22 15.97 -19.73 -18.94
C PHE A 22 15.63 -20.87 -19.92
N PRO A 23 15.64 -22.15 -19.46
CA PRO A 23 15.45 -23.34 -20.32
C PRO A 23 13.95 -23.60 -20.59
N TRP A 24 13.30 -22.69 -21.28
CA TRP A 24 11.88 -22.81 -21.66
C TRP A 24 11.67 -24.05 -22.54
N GLY A 25 10.65 -24.85 -22.20
CA GLY A 25 10.33 -26.09 -22.90
C GLY A 25 11.14 -27.29 -22.45
N GLU A 26 11.93 -27.18 -21.37
CA GLU A 26 12.76 -28.25 -20.83
C GLU A 26 12.60 -28.35 -19.30
N GLY A 27 12.70 -29.57 -18.76
CA GLY A 27 12.72 -29.86 -17.32
C GLY A 27 11.53 -29.25 -16.59
N GLU A 28 11.82 -28.43 -15.56
CA GLU A 28 10.78 -27.77 -14.76
C GLU A 28 9.96 -26.73 -15.56
N LEU A 29 10.50 -26.26 -16.69
CA LEU A 29 9.86 -25.27 -17.56
C LEU A 29 9.28 -25.91 -18.84
N GLU A 30 9.13 -27.22 -18.92
CA GLU A 30 8.61 -27.94 -20.10
C GLU A 30 7.26 -27.37 -20.57
N ASN A 31 6.34 -27.13 -19.64
CA ASN A 31 5.00 -26.61 -19.91
C ASN A 31 4.81 -25.16 -19.41
N ALA A 32 5.88 -24.52 -18.97
CA ALA A 32 5.83 -23.15 -18.46
C ALA A 32 6.00 -22.13 -19.58
N GLN A 33 5.39 -20.97 -19.40
CA GLN A 33 5.54 -19.85 -20.31
C GLN A 33 5.54 -18.51 -19.55
N ILE A 34 6.13 -17.51 -20.16
CA ILE A 34 6.02 -16.14 -19.66
C ILE A 34 4.58 -15.68 -19.84
N LEU A 35 3.93 -15.27 -18.76
CA LEU A 35 2.52 -14.85 -18.76
C LEU A 35 2.36 -13.49 -19.45
N ASP A 36 1.20 -13.23 -20.05
CA ASP A 36 1.00 -12.02 -20.86
C ASP A 36 1.19 -10.73 -20.07
N TRP A 37 0.70 -10.66 -18.81
CA TRP A 37 0.92 -9.51 -17.95
C TRP A 37 2.41 -9.32 -17.58
N GLN A 38 3.18 -10.41 -17.47
CA GLN A 38 4.63 -10.36 -17.24
C GLN A 38 5.35 -9.84 -18.48
N LYS A 39 4.95 -10.31 -19.67
CA LYS A 39 5.48 -9.81 -20.95
C LYS A 39 5.24 -8.30 -21.08
N GLU A 40 4.00 -7.85 -20.82
CA GLU A 40 3.64 -6.42 -20.91
C GLU A 40 4.51 -5.56 -19.98
N LEU A 41 4.75 -6.00 -18.73
CA LEU A 41 5.57 -5.29 -17.78
C LEU A 41 7.05 -5.27 -18.20
N LEU A 42 7.61 -6.41 -18.65
CA LEU A 42 8.98 -6.52 -19.13
C LEU A 42 9.21 -5.64 -20.37
N GLU A 43 8.28 -5.64 -21.33
CA GLU A 43 8.31 -4.79 -22.52
C GLU A 43 8.24 -3.30 -22.15
N TYR A 44 7.39 -2.96 -21.18
CA TYR A 44 7.31 -1.57 -20.70
C TYR A 44 8.64 -1.10 -20.14
N ILE A 45 9.27 -1.88 -19.26
CA ILE A 45 10.60 -1.55 -18.71
C ILE A 45 11.61 -1.38 -19.85
N GLY A 46 11.65 -2.30 -20.80
CA GLY A 46 12.57 -2.23 -21.94
C GLY A 46 12.39 -0.96 -22.75
N ARG A 47 11.15 -0.59 -23.08
CA ARG A 47 10.85 0.63 -23.85
C ARG A 47 11.33 1.90 -23.12
N GLU A 48 11.05 2.01 -21.82
CA GLU A 48 11.47 3.19 -21.05
C GLU A 48 13.00 3.31 -20.96
N LEU A 49 13.70 2.20 -20.80
CA LEU A 49 15.17 2.18 -20.76
C LEU A 49 15.76 2.53 -22.12
N GLN A 50 15.24 1.97 -23.21
CA GLN A 50 15.69 2.27 -24.57
C GLN A 50 15.41 3.73 -24.96
N GLN A 51 14.28 4.28 -24.52
CA GLN A 51 13.96 5.68 -24.77
C GLN A 51 14.91 6.61 -24.00
N ALA A 52 15.18 6.31 -22.73
CA ALA A 52 16.12 7.09 -21.93
C ALA A 52 17.56 7.04 -22.49
N GLU A 53 17.99 5.89 -23.01
CA GLU A 53 19.29 5.74 -23.68
C GLU A 53 19.38 6.60 -24.94
N LYS A 54 18.34 6.58 -25.80
CA LYS A 54 18.28 7.46 -26.99
C LYS A 54 18.33 8.93 -26.64
N GLU A 55 17.75 9.32 -25.52
CA GLU A 55 17.73 10.70 -25.02
C GLU A 55 18.96 11.06 -24.18
N ASN A 56 19.89 10.12 -24.01
CA ASN A 56 21.11 10.27 -23.21
C ASN A 56 20.85 10.80 -21.79
N ARG A 57 19.85 10.23 -21.11
CA ARG A 57 19.45 10.56 -19.74
C ARG A 57 19.33 9.33 -18.86
N GLY A 58 19.35 9.53 -17.56
CA GLY A 58 18.95 8.50 -16.61
C GLY A 58 17.49 8.08 -16.80
N ALA A 59 17.17 6.85 -16.41
CA ALA A 59 15.82 6.31 -16.46
C ALA A 59 15.28 6.09 -15.04
N VAL A 60 14.04 6.51 -14.75
CA VAL A 60 13.33 6.17 -13.53
C VAL A 60 12.04 5.46 -13.91
N VAL A 61 12.08 4.13 -13.89
CA VAL A 61 10.95 3.26 -14.21
C VAL A 61 10.27 2.81 -12.94
N ARG A 62 9.01 3.18 -12.76
CA ARG A 62 8.20 2.79 -11.60
C ARG A 62 6.99 2.01 -12.05
N CYS A 63 6.88 0.76 -11.60
CA CYS A 63 5.71 -0.08 -11.87
C CYS A 63 5.06 -0.55 -10.57
N ALA A 64 3.74 -0.43 -10.48
CA ALA A 64 2.95 -0.94 -9.39
C ALA A 64 1.93 -1.97 -9.91
N VAL A 65 1.97 -3.18 -9.36
CA VAL A 65 1.11 -4.30 -9.75
C VAL A 65 0.20 -4.66 -8.59
N ARG A 66 -1.10 -4.40 -8.76
CA ARG A 66 -2.13 -4.93 -7.86
C ARG A 66 -2.78 -6.17 -8.47
N SER A 67 -2.97 -7.22 -7.68
CA SER A 67 -3.42 -8.49 -8.25
C SER A 67 -4.16 -9.37 -7.27
N GLY A 68 -4.86 -10.38 -7.79
CA GLY A 68 -5.26 -11.54 -7.02
C GLY A 68 -4.08 -12.44 -6.64
N HIS A 69 -4.38 -13.61 -6.10
CA HIS A 69 -3.39 -14.62 -5.73
C HIS A 69 -3.01 -15.51 -6.91
N GLY A 70 -1.83 -16.17 -6.83
CA GLY A 70 -1.42 -17.23 -7.74
C GLY A 70 -1.04 -16.78 -9.16
N ILE A 71 -0.77 -15.51 -9.39
CA ILE A 71 -0.55 -14.95 -10.73
C ILE A 71 0.92 -14.96 -11.21
N GLY A 72 1.83 -15.59 -10.47
CA GLY A 72 3.25 -15.66 -10.86
C GLY A 72 4.07 -14.41 -10.55
N LYS A 73 3.73 -13.64 -9.49
CA LYS A 73 4.52 -12.46 -9.04
C LYS A 73 5.96 -12.82 -8.72
N SER A 74 6.17 -13.88 -7.93
CA SER A 74 7.51 -14.28 -7.48
C SER A 74 8.41 -14.73 -8.63
N ALA A 75 7.83 -15.37 -9.65
CA ALA A 75 8.55 -15.70 -10.88
C ALA A 75 9.06 -14.44 -11.59
N LEU A 76 8.22 -13.40 -11.70
CA LEU A 76 8.63 -12.13 -12.30
C LEU A 76 9.73 -11.44 -11.49
N VAL A 77 9.69 -11.52 -10.15
CA VAL A 77 10.80 -11.05 -9.28
C VAL A 77 12.09 -11.78 -9.64
N GLY A 78 12.02 -13.11 -9.85
CA GLY A 78 13.13 -13.93 -10.33
C GLY A 78 13.67 -13.47 -11.69
N PHE A 79 12.80 -13.24 -12.66
CA PHE A 79 13.18 -12.76 -14.01
C PHE A 79 13.91 -11.43 -13.95
N ILE A 80 13.31 -10.45 -13.32
CA ILE A 80 13.85 -9.09 -13.26
C ILE A 80 15.16 -9.04 -12.47
N SER A 81 15.27 -9.80 -11.38
CA SER A 81 16.50 -9.84 -10.57
C SER A 81 17.65 -10.45 -11.35
N ASN A 82 17.42 -11.59 -12.02
CA ASN A 82 18.44 -12.21 -12.88
C ASN A 82 18.85 -11.30 -14.04
N TRP A 83 17.87 -10.67 -14.72
CA TRP A 83 18.17 -9.73 -15.78
C TRP A 83 18.97 -8.54 -15.28
N ALA A 84 18.53 -7.91 -14.18
CA ALA A 84 19.14 -6.67 -13.70
C ALA A 84 20.61 -6.86 -13.31
N ILE A 85 20.91 -7.96 -12.62
CA ILE A 85 22.27 -8.24 -12.15
C ILE A 85 23.18 -8.77 -13.26
N SER A 86 22.64 -9.53 -14.23
CA SER A 86 23.43 -10.17 -15.28
C SER A 86 23.76 -9.24 -16.46
N THR A 87 22.98 -8.18 -16.67
CA THR A 87 23.11 -7.31 -17.85
C THR A 87 23.69 -5.93 -17.57
N GLU A 88 23.99 -5.61 -16.30
CA GLU A 88 24.63 -4.35 -15.91
C GLU A 88 25.66 -4.60 -14.82
N ALA A 89 26.94 -4.37 -15.16
CA ALA A 89 28.02 -4.47 -14.20
C ALA A 89 27.85 -3.47 -13.05
N ASP A 90 28.19 -3.91 -11.83
CA ASP A 90 27.98 -3.15 -10.60
C ASP A 90 26.51 -2.75 -10.36
N CYS A 91 25.55 -3.53 -10.89
CA CYS A 91 24.14 -3.36 -10.52
C CYS A 91 23.96 -3.54 -9.02
N ARG A 92 23.21 -2.63 -8.39
CA ARG A 92 22.82 -2.74 -6.99
C ARG A 92 21.31 -2.91 -6.89
N GLY A 93 20.88 -3.85 -6.05
CA GLY A 93 19.46 -4.09 -5.85
C GLY A 93 19.10 -4.33 -4.40
N VAL A 94 17.85 -4.04 -4.07
CA VAL A 94 17.22 -4.38 -2.80
C VAL A 94 15.86 -4.99 -3.06
N ILE A 95 15.61 -6.14 -2.44
CA ILE A 95 14.31 -6.81 -2.42
C ILE A 95 13.81 -6.82 -0.98
N THR A 96 12.61 -6.32 -0.76
CA THR A 96 11.95 -6.34 0.55
C THR A 96 10.52 -6.84 0.47
N ALA A 97 10.00 -7.34 1.59
CA ALA A 97 8.61 -7.76 1.75
C ALA A 97 8.06 -7.35 3.12
N ASN A 98 6.78 -7.62 3.36
CA ASN A 98 6.11 -7.23 4.60
C ASN A 98 6.77 -7.79 5.87
N THR A 99 7.23 -9.05 5.83
CA THR A 99 7.89 -9.69 6.98
C THR A 99 9.14 -10.43 6.54
N GLU A 100 10.10 -10.57 7.48
CA GLU A 100 11.32 -11.35 7.27
C GLU A 100 11.02 -12.79 6.85
N THR A 101 10.04 -13.42 7.49
CA THR A 101 9.64 -14.79 7.17
C THR A 101 9.12 -14.90 5.74
N GLN A 102 8.22 -14.01 5.31
CA GLN A 102 7.71 -14.01 3.93
C GLN A 102 8.83 -13.78 2.92
N LEU A 103 9.70 -12.83 3.21
CA LEU A 103 10.83 -12.51 2.35
C LEU A 103 11.74 -13.74 2.17
N LYS A 104 12.15 -14.40 3.26
CA LYS A 104 13.03 -15.57 3.23
C LYS A 104 12.38 -16.81 2.64
N THR A 105 11.16 -17.15 3.09
CA THR A 105 10.55 -18.45 2.76
C THR A 105 9.78 -18.46 1.46
N LYS A 106 9.37 -17.30 0.94
CA LYS A 106 8.63 -17.20 -0.32
C LYS A 106 9.46 -16.52 -1.40
N THR A 107 9.68 -15.21 -1.27
CA THR A 107 10.28 -14.41 -2.33
C THR A 107 11.72 -14.84 -2.63
N TRP A 108 12.54 -15.03 -1.57
CA TRP A 108 13.95 -15.41 -1.72
C TRP A 108 14.12 -16.86 -2.16
N SER A 109 13.28 -17.76 -1.65
CA SER A 109 13.26 -19.17 -2.07
C SER A 109 12.90 -19.31 -3.55
N GLU A 110 11.89 -18.58 -4.00
CA GLU A 110 11.50 -18.59 -5.41
C GLU A 110 12.59 -17.96 -6.31
N LEU A 111 13.20 -16.88 -5.83
CA LEU A 111 14.34 -16.28 -6.54
C LEU A 111 15.52 -17.25 -6.68
N ALA A 112 15.77 -18.11 -5.66
CA ALA A 112 16.78 -19.16 -5.73
C ALA A 112 16.49 -20.18 -6.83
N ASN A 113 15.23 -20.57 -6.99
CA ASN A 113 14.80 -21.50 -8.06
C ASN A 113 15.10 -20.89 -9.44
N TRP A 114 14.70 -19.66 -9.68
CA TRP A 114 14.97 -18.97 -10.95
C TRP A 114 16.46 -18.69 -11.17
N TYR A 115 17.20 -18.36 -10.12
CA TYR A 115 18.65 -18.23 -10.20
C TYR A 115 19.32 -19.54 -10.64
N ASN A 116 18.93 -20.68 -10.06
CA ASN A 116 19.51 -22.00 -10.38
C ASN A 116 19.23 -22.43 -11.83
N MET A 117 18.14 -22.00 -12.42
CA MET A 117 17.79 -22.25 -13.81
C MET A 117 18.48 -21.30 -14.79
N SER A 118 19.01 -20.18 -14.33
CA SER A 118 19.61 -19.15 -15.20
C SER A 118 20.96 -19.62 -15.77
N ILE A 119 21.16 -19.38 -17.07
CA ILE A 119 22.47 -19.61 -17.74
C ILE A 119 23.58 -18.69 -17.18
N CYS A 120 23.21 -17.61 -16.50
CA CYS A 120 24.15 -16.63 -15.93
C CYS A 120 24.59 -16.97 -14.50
N LYS A 121 24.05 -18.03 -13.88
CA LYS A 121 24.31 -18.35 -12.47
C LYS A 121 25.79 -18.48 -12.12
N GLN A 122 26.62 -18.92 -13.03
CA GLN A 122 28.08 -19.09 -12.80
C GLN A 122 28.83 -17.78 -12.55
N TRP A 123 28.21 -16.61 -12.75
CA TRP A 123 28.82 -15.32 -12.51
C TRP A 123 28.56 -14.75 -11.12
N PHE A 124 27.69 -15.41 -10.36
CA PHE A 124 27.21 -14.91 -9.09
C PHE A 124 27.20 -16.01 -8.02
N ASP A 125 27.28 -15.60 -6.77
CA ASP A 125 27.07 -16.44 -5.60
C ASP A 125 25.72 -16.10 -4.97
N PHE A 126 24.86 -17.12 -4.80
CA PHE A 126 23.58 -16.97 -4.14
C PHE A 126 23.71 -17.34 -2.66
N ASN A 127 23.54 -16.35 -1.79
CA ASN A 127 23.63 -16.50 -0.35
C ASN A 127 22.27 -16.37 0.34
N ALA A 128 22.21 -16.63 1.64
CA ALA A 128 20.99 -16.51 2.43
C ALA A 128 20.36 -15.10 2.39
N THR A 129 21.13 -14.05 2.14
CA THR A 129 20.69 -12.65 2.18
C THR A 129 21.09 -11.82 0.96
N SER A 130 21.86 -12.38 0.04
CA SER A 130 22.32 -11.64 -1.14
C SER A 130 22.63 -12.55 -2.32
N ILE A 131 22.49 -11.98 -3.53
CA ILE A 131 23.13 -12.48 -4.75
C ILE A 131 24.25 -11.50 -5.06
N CYS A 132 25.50 -11.95 -5.13
CA CYS A 132 26.63 -11.07 -5.39
C CYS A 132 27.53 -11.62 -6.48
N SER A 133 28.23 -10.73 -7.17
CA SER A 133 29.21 -11.12 -8.18
C SER A 133 30.32 -11.94 -7.55
N ASN A 134 30.77 -13.00 -8.23
CA ASN A 134 31.96 -13.74 -7.87
C ASN A 134 33.24 -13.15 -8.49
N GLU A 135 33.13 -12.02 -9.21
CA GLU A 135 34.28 -11.30 -9.74
C GLU A 135 35.01 -10.56 -8.63
N LYS A 136 36.32 -10.82 -8.55
CA LYS A 136 37.19 -10.29 -7.48
C LYS A 136 37.16 -8.76 -7.45
N GLY A 137 36.76 -8.20 -6.32
CA GLY A 137 36.68 -6.76 -6.07
C GLY A 137 35.30 -6.15 -6.33
N HIS A 138 34.36 -6.90 -6.93
CA HIS A 138 33.00 -6.45 -7.22
C HIS A 138 31.93 -7.03 -6.29
N GLU A 139 32.28 -7.91 -5.36
CA GLU A 139 31.36 -8.65 -4.48
C GLU A 139 30.49 -7.70 -3.62
N LYS A 140 31.00 -6.51 -3.31
CA LYS A 140 30.29 -5.49 -2.50
C LYS A 140 29.53 -4.46 -3.32
N THR A 141 29.91 -4.27 -4.58
CA THR A 141 29.33 -3.22 -5.44
C THR A 141 28.33 -3.79 -6.44
N TRP A 142 28.46 -5.06 -6.80
CA TRP A 142 27.62 -5.75 -7.78
C TRP A 142 26.80 -6.83 -7.09
N LYS A 143 25.64 -6.44 -6.57
CA LYS A 143 24.82 -7.34 -5.75
C LYS A 143 23.36 -6.92 -5.65
N ILE A 144 22.51 -7.89 -5.31
CA ILE A 144 21.13 -7.69 -4.89
C ILE A 144 21.01 -8.23 -3.47
N ASP A 145 20.58 -7.39 -2.54
CA ASP A 145 20.40 -7.73 -1.14
C ASP A 145 18.93 -8.00 -0.81
N GLN A 146 18.69 -9.03 0.01
CA GLN A 146 17.44 -9.22 0.71
C GLN A 146 17.48 -8.34 1.98
N VAL A 147 16.59 -7.37 2.07
CA VAL A 147 16.56 -6.43 3.20
C VAL A 147 15.20 -6.48 3.88
N THR A 148 15.19 -6.76 5.18
CA THR A 148 14.01 -6.60 6.02
C THR A 148 13.92 -5.15 6.50
N TRP A 149 12.73 -4.57 6.47
CA TRP A 149 12.52 -3.25 7.02
C TRP A 149 12.17 -3.29 8.51
N SER A 150 12.53 -2.25 9.23
CA SER A 150 12.11 -2.01 10.60
C SER A 150 11.82 -0.52 10.77
N LEU A 151 10.76 -0.19 11.49
CA LEU A 151 10.45 1.21 11.84
C LEU A 151 11.54 1.84 12.72
N ASN A 152 12.33 1.01 13.43
CA ASN A 152 13.43 1.45 14.28
C ASN A 152 14.76 1.55 13.52
N ASN A 153 14.85 0.99 12.31
CA ASN A 153 16.04 1.04 11.46
C ASN A 153 15.62 1.16 9.99
N THR A 154 15.31 2.38 9.60
CA THR A 154 14.93 2.71 8.22
C THR A 154 16.13 2.88 7.30
N GLU A 155 17.34 3.01 7.85
CA GLU A 155 18.57 3.31 7.11
C GLU A 155 19.04 2.17 6.20
N ALA A 156 18.49 0.97 6.36
CA ALA A 156 18.76 -0.16 5.46
C ALA A 156 18.47 0.16 3.97
N PHE A 157 17.62 1.16 3.70
CA PHE A 157 17.29 1.67 2.36
C PHE A 157 17.99 3.00 2.04
N ALA A 158 18.53 3.72 3.05
CA ALA A 158 19.06 5.08 2.92
C ALA A 158 20.41 5.16 2.17
N GLY A 159 21.06 4.06 1.89
CA GLY A 159 22.36 4.03 1.22
C GLY A 159 22.34 3.45 -0.20
N LEU A 160 21.16 3.33 -0.80
CA LEU A 160 21.04 2.74 -2.14
C LEU A 160 21.38 3.78 -3.22
N HIS A 161 22.66 4.14 -3.32
CA HIS A 161 23.21 5.01 -4.34
C HIS A 161 24.07 4.21 -5.31
N ASN A 162 23.96 4.50 -6.61
CA ASN A 162 24.72 3.80 -7.66
C ASN A 162 24.85 4.64 -8.94
N LYS A 163 25.41 5.83 -8.78
CA LYS A 163 25.50 6.84 -9.85
C LYS A 163 26.04 6.27 -11.16
N GLY A 164 25.32 6.48 -12.24
CA GLY A 164 25.71 6.06 -13.58
C GLY A 164 25.55 4.57 -13.88
N LYS A 165 24.98 3.79 -12.94
CA LYS A 165 24.77 2.34 -13.05
C LYS A 165 23.27 2.01 -12.90
N ARG A 166 22.96 0.74 -12.60
CA ARG A 166 21.58 0.30 -12.37
C ARG A 166 21.27 0.14 -10.89
N ILE A 167 20.10 0.62 -10.49
CA ILE A 167 19.47 0.33 -9.20
C ILE A 167 18.19 -0.45 -9.45
N LEU A 168 18.04 -1.60 -8.78
CA LEU A 168 16.81 -2.37 -8.73
C LEU A 168 16.20 -2.32 -7.33
N LEU A 169 14.96 -1.87 -7.23
CA LEU A 169 14.21 -1.82 -5.99
C LEU A 169 12.91 -2.60 -6.15
N ILE A 170 12.72 -3.65 -5.34
CA ILE A 170 11.53 -4.50 -5.38
C ILE A 170 10.85 -4.52 -4.01
N PHE A 171 9.60 -4.09 -3.98
CA PHE A 171 8.71 -4.17 -2.84
C PHE A 171 7.69 -5.30 -3.09
N ASP A 172 7.90 -6.45 -2.47
CA ASP A 172 6.91 -7.53 -2.47
C ASP A 172 5.94 -7.36 -1.30
N GLU A 173 4.68 -7.76 -1.47
CA GLU A 173 3.59 -7.49 -0.52
C GLU A 173 3.49 -5.99 -0.13
N ALA A 174 3.69 -5.12 -1.10
CA ALA A 174 3.88 -3.68 -0.95
C ALA A 174 2.72 -2.95 -0.23
N SER A 175 1.51 -3.52 -0.27
CA SER A 175 0.33 -2.95 0.43
C SER A 175 0.53 -2.88 1.95
N ALA A 176 1.39 -3.71 2.53
CA ALA A 176 1.64 -3.77 3.96
C ALA A 176 2.86 -2.96 4.42
N ILE A 177 3.70 -2.49 3.50
CA ILE A 177 4.92 -1.73 3.80
C ILE A 177 4.55 -0.32 4.29
N PRO A 178 5.04 0.13 5.46
CA PRO A 178 4.75 1.45 6.01
C PRO A 178 5.25 2.60 5.13
N ASN A 179 4.54 3.73 5.14
CA ASN A 179 4.87 4.91 4.32
C ASN A 179 6.30 5.42 4.54
N LEU A 180 6.81 5.35 5.78
CA LEU A 180 8.17 5.78 6.11
C LEU A 180 9.24 5.05 5.29
N ILE A 181 9.05 3.74 5.04
CA ILE A 181 9.98 2.95 4.23
C ILE A 181 9.97 3.39 2.76
N TRP A 182 8.79 3.73 2.25
CA TRP A 182 8.65 4.30 0.90
C TRP A 182 9.36 5.65 0.78
N GLU A 183 9.25 6.50 1.79
CA GLU A 183 9.89 7.82 1.83
C GLU A 183 11.41 7.71 1.82
N VAL A 184 11.96 6.80 2.61
CA VAL A 184 13.41 6.54 2.62
C VAL A 184 13.88 5.98 1.28
N ALA A 185 13.12 5.05 0.69
CA ALA A 185 13.43 4.48 -0.61
C ALA A 185 13.39 5.52 -1.75
N GLU A 186 12.56 6.57 -1.64
CA GLU A 186 12.56 7.68 -2.60
C GLU A 186 13.91 8.42 -2.64
N GLY A 187 14.71 8.34 -1.60
CA GLY A 187 16.07 8.89 -1.57
C GLY A 187 16.98 8.31 -2.66
N ALA A 188 16.82 7.02 -3.01
CA ALA A 188 17.58 6.37 -4.08
C ALA A 188 17.31 6.98 -5.47
N LEU A 189 16.18 7.69 -5.63
CA LEU A 189 15.79 8.30 -6.90
C LEU A 189 16.53 9.61 -7.23
N THR A 190 17.39 10.07 -6.33
CA THR A 190 18.14 11.33 -6.50
C THR A 190 19.42 11.19 -7.32
N ASP A 191 19.86 9.99 -7.62
CA ASP A 191 21.07 9.73 -8.38
C ASP A 191 20.89 10.11 -9.87
N LYS A 192 21.72 11.06 -10.32
CA LYS A 192 21.72 11.53 -11.70
C LYS A 192 22.31 10.47 -12.63
N ASP A 193 21.81 10.43 -13.87
CA ASP A 193 22.30 9.56 -14.95
C ASP A 193 22.29 8.05 -14.62
N THR A 194 21.34 7.62 -13.78
CA THR A 194 21.21 6.27 -13.23
C THR A 194 19.97 5.59 -13.80
N GLN A 195 20.05 4.29 -14.07
CA GLN A 195 18.89 3.46 -14.39
C GLN A 195 18.25 3.00 -13.07
N ILE A 196 17.12 3.56 -12.68
CA ILE A 196 16.40 3.20 -11.46
C ILE A 196 15.12 2.46 -11.83
N ILE A 197 14.99 1.23 -11.38
CA ILE A 197 13.83 0.39 -11.63
C ILE A 197 13.21 0.06 -10.28
N TRP A 198 12.01 0.60 -10.04
CA TRP A 198 11.28 0.37 -8.80
C TRP A 198 9.97 -0.36 -9.08
N LEU A 199 9.87 -1.57 -8.59
CA LEU A 199 8.72 -2.45 -8.78
C LEU A 199 8.03 -2.70 -7.44
N CYS A 200 6.71 -2.59 -7.43
CA CYS A 200 5.88 -2.84 -6.26
C CYS A 200 4.79 -3.85 -6.59
N PHE A 201 4.77 -4.96 -5.87
CA PHE A 201 3.79 -6.04 -6.04
C PHE A 201 2.96 -6.18 -4.77
N GLY A 202 1.65 -6.38 -4.90
CA GLY A 202 0.81 -6.64 -3.74
C GLY A 202 -0.64 -6.94 -4.07
N ASN A 203 -1.29 -7.60 -3.13
CA ASN A 203 -2.74 -7.66 -3.12
C ASN A 203 -3.28 -6.34 -2.56
N PRO A 204 -4.33 -5.75 -3.14
CA PRO A 204 -4.85 -4.45 -2.76
C PRO A 204 -5.71 -4.53 -1.48
N THR A 205 -5.07 -4.76 -0.33
CA THR A 205 -5.76 -5.08 0.93
C THR A 205 -6.39 -3.88 1.63
N ARG A 206 -6.02 -2.63 1.28
CA ARG A 206 -6.51 -1.42 1.95
C ARG A 206 -6.52 -0.21 1.03
N LYS A 207 -7.48 0.71 1.26
CA LYS A 207 -7.60 2.01 0.57
C LYS A 207 -6.77 3.11 1.24
N SER A 208 -5.56 2.79 1.70
CA SER A 208 -4.66 3.74 2.34
C SER A 208 -3.21 3.33 2.18
N GLY A 209 -2.29 4.26 2.39
CA GLY A 209 -0.85 4.03 2.28
C GLY A 209 -0.31 4.21 0.86
N ARG A 210 1.03 4.22 0.75
CA ARG A 210 1.73 4.54 -0.50
C ARG A 210 1.39 3.58 -1.65
N PHE A 211 1.20 2.29 -1.38
CA PHE A 211 0.80 1.35 -2.43
C PHE A 211 -0.55 1.72 -3.06
N PHE A 212 -1.55 2.08 -2.24
CA PHE A 212 -2.83 2.59 -2.74
C PHE A 212 -2.66 3.88 -3.53
N GLU A 213 -1.81 4.80 -3.05
CA GLU A 213 -1.54 6.08 -3.72
C GLU A 213 -0.93 5.89 -5.12
N CYS A 214 -0.14 4.84 -5.36
CA CYS A 214 0.40 4.52 -6.69
C CYS A 214 -0.71 4.37 -7.76
N PHE A 215 -1.90 3.91 -7.37
CA PHE A 215 -3.04 3.71 -8.26
C PHE A 215 -4.02 4.90 -8.26
N ASN A 216 -3.80 5.91 -7.43
CA ASN A 216 -4.67 7.07 -7.24
C ASN A 216 -3.89 8.37 -7.36
N LYS A 217 -3.58 9.01 -6.24
CA LYS A 217 -2.94 10.34 -6.18
C LYS A 217 -1.61 10.41 -6.93
N LEU A 218 -0.82 9.33 -6.90
CA LEU A 218 0.50 9.25 -7.54
C LEU A 218 0.50 8.48 -8.87
N SER A 219 -0.67 8.16 -9.43
CA SER A 219 -0.78 7.39 -10.67
C SER A 219 -0.06 8.01 -11.87
N HIS A 220 0.12 9.34 -11.87
CA HIS A 220 0.89 10.05 -12.89
C HIS A 220 2.41 9.76 -12.85
N ARG A 221 2.90 9.17 -11.75
CA ARG A 221 4.33 8.80 -11.54
C ARG A 221 4.59 7.31 -11.71
N TRP A 222 3.52 6.48 -11.80
CA TRP A 222 3.62 5.03 -11.81
C TRP A 222 2.90 4.41 -13.01
N LYS A 223 3.56 3.50 -13.69
CA LYS A 223 2.86 2.58 -14.59
C LYS A 223 2.16 1.53 -13.73
N THR A 224 0.86 1.46 -13.82
CA THR A 224 0.04 0.60 -12.99
C THR A 224 -0.50 -0.59 -13.77
N PHE A 225 -0.52 -1.74 -13.14
CA PHE A 225 -1.08 -2.98 -13.67
C PHE A 225 -2.12 -3.53 -12.69
N ARG A 226 -3.20 -4.06 -13.23
CA ARG A 226 -4.16 -4.87 -12.50
C ARG A 226 -4.21 -6.27 -13.11
N VAL A 227 -3.98 -7.29 -12.30
CA VAL A 227 -4.01 -8.68 -12.77
C VAL A 227 -5.10 -9.44 -12.04
N ASP A 228 -6.10 -9.88 -12.81
CA ASP A 228 -7.19 -10.71 -12.34
C ASP A 228 -6.78 -12.19 -12.43
N SER A 229 -6.85 -12.91 -11.31
CA SER A 229 -6.47 -14.34 -11.27
C SER A 229 -7.29 -15.20 -12.22
N ARG A 230 -8.52 -14.80 -12.56
CA ARG A 230 -9.37 -15.53 -13.50
C ARG A 230 -8.79 -15.58 -14.92
N THR A 231 -8.02 -14.55 -15.29
CA THR A 231 -7.44 -14.44 -16.65
C THR A 231 -6.07 -15.10 -16.77
N VAL A 232 -5.47 -15.54 -15.66
CA VAL A 232 -4.12 -16.11 -15.64
C VAL A 232 -4.19 -17.63 -15.73
N PRO A 233 -3.51 -18.28 -16.69
CA PRO A 233 -3.65 -19.74 -16.94
C PRO A 233 -3.25 -20.63 -15.76
N ILE A 234 -2.26 -20.22 -14.97
CA ILE A 234 -1.66 -21.02 -13.89
C ILE A 234 -2.49 -21.03 -12.59
N THR A 235 -3.59 -20.28 -12.51
CA THR A 235 -4.42 -20.23 -11.30
C THR A 235 -5.42 -21.39 -11.25
N ASN A 236 -5.73 -21.85 -10.04
CA ASN A 236 -6.76 -22.88 -9.82
C ASN A 236 -8.16 -22.29 -10.04
N LYS A 237 -8.78 -22.60 -11.17
CA LYS A 237 -10.09 -22.07 -11.57
C LYS A 237 -11.22 -22.61 -10.72
N GLU A 238 -11.16 -23.89 -10.32
CA GLU A 238 -12.16 -24.53 -9.47
C GLU A 238 -12.22 -23.82 -8.10
N GLN A 239 -11.08 -23.54 -7.50
CA GLN A 239 -11.02 -22.82 -6.23
C GLN A 239 -11.53 -21.37 -6.35
N ILE A 240 -11.30 -20.73 -7.48
CA ILE A 240 -11.81 -19.37 -7.73
C ILE A 240 -13.35 -19.39 -7.84
N GLU A 241 -13.91 -20.40 -8.50
CA GLU A 241 -15.34 -20.59 -8.62
C GLU A 241 -16.00 -20.91 -7.27
N GLU A 242 -15.38 -21.75 -6.44
CA GLU A 242 -15.83 -21.97 -5.06
C GLU A 242 -15.86 -20.65 -4.26
N TRP A 243 -14.82 -19.84 -4.35
CA TRP A 243 -14.81 -18.54 -3.66
C TRP A 243 -15.86 -17.57 -4.20
N GLU A 244 -16.18 -17.62 -5.50
CA GLU A 244 -17.26 -16.80 -6.07
C GLU A 244 -18.62 -17.21 -5.52
N ASN A 245 -18.86 -18.52 -5.38
CA ASN A 245 -20.09 -19.07 -4.82
C ASN A 245 -20.23 -18.79 -3.32
N ASP A 246 -19.14 -18.92 -2.55
CA ASP A 246 -19.15 -18.78 -1.08
C ASP A 246 -19.23 -17.31 -0.63
N TYR A 247 -18.47 -16.43 -1.27
CA TYR A 247 -18.29 -15.04 -0.82
C TYR A 247 -18.98 -14.02 -1.73
N GLY A 248 -19.33 -14.39 -2.94
CA GLY A 248 -19.89 -13.51 -3.96
C GLY A 248 -18.81 -12.69 -4.69
N ASN A 249 -19.06 -12.47 -5.96
CA ASN A 249 -18.15 -11.77 -6.90
C ASN A 249 -17.82 -10.33 -6.45
N ASP A 250 -18.72 -9.68 -5.74
CA ASP A 250 -18.61 -8.30 -5.27
C ASP A 250 -18.06 -8.15 -3.85
N SER A 251 -17.78 -9.26 -3.16
CA SER A 251 -17.23 -9.22 -1.80
C SER A 251 -15.80 -8.65 -1.79
N ASP A 252 -15.42 -7.99 -0.71
CA ASP A 252 -14.04 -7.51 -0.54
C ASP A 252 -13.02 -8.66 -0.54
N PHE A 253 -13.44 -9.85 -0.08
CA PHE A 253 -12.62 -11.07 -0.18
C PHE A 253 -12.27 -11.39 -1.63
N PHE A 254 -13.29 -11.45 -2.51
CA PHE A 254 -13.12 -11.79 -3.92
C PHE A 254 -12.37 -10.69 -4.69
N ARG A 255 -12.70 -9.44 -4.41
CA ARG A 255 -12.03 -8.27 -4.99
C ARG A 255 -10.52 -8.28 -4.73
N ILE A 256 -10.11 -8.50 -3.49
CA ILE A 256 -8.70 -8.49 -3.10
C ILE A 256 -7.96 -9.71 -3.61
N ARG A 257 -8.57 -10.91 -3.45
CA ARG A 257 -7.86 -12.19 -3.64
C ARG A 257 -7.93 -12.72 -5.07
N VAL A 258 -8.92 -12.29 -5.85
CA VAL A 258 -9.16 -12.78 -7.20
C VAL A 258 -9.01 -11.66 -8.23
N THR A 259 -9.82 -10.59 -8.15
CA THR A 259 -9.83 -9.58 -9.22
C THR A 259 -8.72 -8.54 -9.11
N GLY A 260 -7.96 -8.53 -8.01
CA GLY A 260 -6.91 -7.54 -7.79
C GLY A 260 -7.46 -6.12 -7.63
N GLU A 261 -8.67 -5.97 -7.09
CA GLU A 261 -9.28 -4.68 -6.82
C GLU A 261 -9.23 -4.31 -5.35
N PHE A 262 -9.12 -3.00 -5.08
CA PHE A 262 -9.20 -2.49 -3.72
C PHE A 262 -10.58 -2.79 -3.11
N PRO A 263 -10.64 -3.05 -1.78
CA PRO A 263 -11.91 -3.28 -1.10
C PRO A 263 -12.84 -2.08 -1.24
N ARG A 264 -14.15 -2.29 -1.18
CA ARG A 264 -15.13 -1.19 -1.19
C ARG A 264 -15.10 -0.42 0.12
N ALA A 265 -15.03 -1.14 1.24
CA ALA A 265 -14.85 -0.54 2.56
C ALA A 265 -13.42 -0.78 3.08
N GLY A 266 -12.87 0.15 3.87
CA GLY A 266 -11.66 -0.13 4.64
C GLY A 266 -11.97 -1.20 5.70
N ILE A 267 -11.01 -2.09 5.98
CA ILE A 267 -11.18 -3.18 6.98
C ILE A 267 -11.66 -2.65 8.34
N ASN A 268 -11.39 -1.37 8.64
CA ASN A 268 -11.81 -0.68 9.87
C ASN A 268 -12.88 0.39 9.61
N GLN A 269 -13.52 0.43 8.45
CA GLN A 269 -14.57 1.39 8.18
C GLN A 269 -15.92 0.82 8.59
N PHE A 270 -16.53 1.45 9.59
CA PHE A 270 -17.90 1.17 10.00
C PHE A 270 -18.93 1.62 8.95
N ILE A 271 -18.57 2.64 8.14
CA ILE A 271 -19.43 3.20 7.08
C ILE A 271 -18.59 3.26 5.79
N SER A 272 -19.11 2.72 4.68
CA SER A 272 -18.38 2.73 3.40
C SER A 272 -18.30 4.15 2.81
N SER A 273 -17.28 4.41 1.99
CA SER A 273 -17.09 5.70 1.31
C SER A 273 -18.27 6.04 0.40
N GLU A 274 -18.87 5.05 -0.25
CA GLU A 274 -20.04 5.24 -1.09
C GLU A 274 -21.24 5.76 -0.30
N LEU A 275 -21.48 5.24 0.91
CA LEU A 275 -22.52 5.75 1.80
C LEU A 275 -22.26 7.18 2.26
N VAL A 276 -20.99 7.52 2.50
CA VAL A 276 -20.58 8.90 2.83
C VAL A 276 -20.83 9.84 1.66
N ASP A 277 -20.49 9.43 0.44
CA ASP A 277 -20.69 10.24 -0.77
C ASP A 277 -22.19 10.43 -1.09
N VAL A 278 -22.99 9.38 -0.93
CA VAL A 278 -24.47 9.47 -1.03
C VAL A 278 -25.02 10.43 0.03
N ALA A 279 -24.48 10.41 1.26
CA ALA A 279 -24.92 11.32 2.33
C ALA A 279 -24.52 12.78 2.07
N ARG A 280 -23.32 13.02 1.52
CA ARG A 280 -22.83 14.37 1.15
C ARG A 280 -23.71 15.07 0.12
N GLY A 281 -24.29 14.33 -0.82
CA GLY A 281 -25.18 14.87 -1.86
C GLY A 281 -26.60 15.14 -1.41
N LYS A 282 -26.97 14.77 -0.16
CA LYS A 282 -28.33 14.96 0.35
C LYS A 282 -28.52 16.32 1.03
N HIS A 283 -29.51 17.07 0.57
CA HIS A 283 -29.97 18.31 1.19
C HIS A 283 -31.37 18.08 1.70
N PHE A 284 -31.64 18.48 2.94
CA PHE A 284 -32.96 18.35 3.58
C PHE A 284 -33.58 19.73 3.76
N ALA A 285 -34.88 19.86 3.40
CA ALA A 285 -35.66 21.04 3.71
C ALA A 285 -35.91 21.10 5.23
N GLU A 286 -36.09 22.31 5.79
CA GLU A 286 -36.30 22.46 7.23
C GLU A 286 -37.57 21.72 7.72
N SER A 287 -38.60 21.62 6.89
CA SER A 287 -39.82 20.87 7.16
C SER A 287 -39.61 19.39 7.44
N GLU A 288 -38.52 18.79 6.88
CA GLU A 288 -38.22 17.37 7.00
C GLU A 288 -37.52 17.01 8.32
N TYR A 289 -36.85 17.96 8.98
CA TYR A 289 -36.09 17.67 10.21
C TYR A 289 -36.49 18.52 11.42
N ARG A 290 -37.24 19.62 11.26
CA ARG A 290 -37.57 20.57 12.37
C ARG A 290 -38.27 19.91 13.56
N HIS A 291 -39.03 18.84 13.33
CA HIS A 291 -39.76 18.09 14.35
C HIS A 291 -38.88 17.05 15.08
N ALA A 292 -37.70 16.74 14.54
CA ALA A 292 -36.79 15.78 15.15
C ALA A 292 -35.99 16.42 16.30
N PRO A 293 -35.50 15.58 17.26
CA PRO A 293 -34.70 16.07 18.37
C PRO A 293 -33.39 16.69 17.90
N LYS A 294 -32.96 17.77 18.57
CA LYS A 294 -31.68 18.40 18.38
C LYS A 294 -30.62 17.69 19.22
N VAL A 295 -29.57 17.22 18.56
CA VAL A 295 -28.49 16.44 19.18
C VAL A 295 -27.15 17.12 18.94
N ILE A 296 -26.30 17.15 19.97
CA ILE A 296 -24.88 17.48 19.84
C ILE A 296 -24.07 16.26 20.20
N GLY A 297 -23.14 15.87 19.29
CA GLY A 297 -22.02 15.00 19.59
C GLY A 297 -20.78 15.83 19.90
N VAL A 298 -20.04 15.46 20.92
CA VAL A 298 -18.76 16.12 21.27
C VAL A 298 -17.67 15.08 21.38
N ASP A 299 -16.67 15.21 20.53
CA ASP A 299 -15.43 14.45 20.61
C ASP A 299 -14.35 15.31 21.27
N VAL A 300 -13.78 14.84 22.36
CA VAL A 300 -12.93 15.62 23.25
C VAL A 300 -11.46 15.26 23.05
N ALA A 301 -10.69 16.19 22.54
CA ALA A 301 -9.23 16.12 22.54
C ALA A 301 -8.67 16.70 23.86
N ARG A 302 -7.67 16.02 24.44
CA ARG A 302 -7.12 16.40 25.73
C ARG A 302 -5.90 17.29 25.62
N PHE A 303 -4.84 16.82 25.00
CA PHE A 303 -3.57 17.53 24.81
C PHE A 303 -2.93 17.08 23.49
N GLY A 304 -2.15 17.96 22.86
CA GLY A 304 -1.44 17.67 21.62
C GLY A 304 -2.00 18.41 20.41
N SER A 305 -1.83 17.86 19.23
CA SER A 305 -2.28 18.43 17.95
C SER A 305 -3.77 18.23 17.67
N ASP A 306 -4.46 17.40 18.44
CA ASP A 306 -5.85 17.02 18.20
C ASP A 306 -6.83 18.14 18.60
N GLU A 307 -8.00 18.14 17.98
CA GLU A 307 -9.04 19.14 18.18
C GLU A 307 -10.27 18.56 18.85
N THR A 308 -10.83 19.29 19.81
CA THR A 308 -12.17 19.01 20.34
C THR A 308 -13.21 19.43 19.32
N VAL A 309 -14.11 18.52 18.95
CA VAL A 309 -15.11 18.73 17.89
C VAL A 309 -16.52 18.73 18.47
N PHE A 310 -17.32 19.73 18.11
CA PHE A 310 -18.76 19.79 18.36
C PHE A 310 -19.49 19.55 17.04
N TYR A 311 -20.28 18.50 16.97
CA TYR A 311 -21.08 18.14 15.80
C TYR A 311 -22.57 18.26 16.09
N PHE A 312 -23.28 19.02 15.27
CA PHE A 312 -24.70 19.34 15.46
C PHE A 312 -25.54 18.56 14.48
N ARG A 313 -26.61 17.95 14.97
CA ARG A 313 -27.56 17.16 14.18
C ARG A 313 -29.01 17.41 14.62
N GLN A 314 -29.92 17.40 13.64
CA GLN A 314 -31.37 17.35 13.89
C GLN A 314 -32.01 16.42 12.84
N GLY A 315 -32.62 15.32 13.26
CA GLY A 315 -33.07 14.28 12.33
C GLY A 315 -31.93 13.74 11.48
N LEU A 316 -32.08 13.74 10.17
CA LEU A 316 -31.06 13.35 9.20
C LEU A 316 -30.16 14.52 8.77
N ALA A 317 -30.53 15.76 9.10
CA ALA A 317 -29.75 16.95 8.76
C ALA A 317 -28.59 17.16 9.77
N SER A 318 -27.41 17.45 9.24
CA SER A 318 -26.24 17.87 10.00
C SER A 318 -25.88 19.31 9.70
N PHE A 319 -25.31 19.98 10.69
CA PHE A 319 -25.01 21.40 10.63
C PHE A 319 -23.53 21.65 10.87
N ASN A 320 -23.09 22.91 10.74
CA ASN A 320 -21.72 23.33 10.85
C ASN A 320 -21.02 22.77 12.09
N MET A 321 -20.00 21.97 11.86
CA MET A 321 -19.05 21.48 12.86
C MET A 321 -18.25 22.63 13.44
N LYS A 322 -17.96 22.62 14.76
CA LYS A 322 -17.09 23.57 15.42
C LYS A 322 -15.94 22.85 16.07
N THR A 323 -14.73 23.30 15.80
CA THR A 323 -13.48 22.74 16.32
C THR A 323 -12.81 23.72 17.28
N PHE A 324 -12.14 23.17 18.29
CA PHE A 324 -11.41 23.95 19.30
C PHE A 324 -10.14 23.20 19.69
N ARG A 325 -9.02 23.92 19.81
CA ARG A 325 -7.74 23.39 20.33
C ARG A 325 -7.50 23.84 21.75
N GLY A 326 -6.86 23.00 22.54
CA GLY A 326 -6.38 23.35 23.89
C GLY A 326 -7.47 23.69 24.90
N LEU A 327 -8.68 23.16 24.76
CA LEU A 327 -9.75 23.37 25.73
C LEU A 327 -9.46 22.69 27.06
N THR A 328 -9.48 23.48 28.16
CA THR A 328 -9.50 22.90 29.51
C THR A 328 -10.86 22.29 29.82
N HIS A 329 -10.91 21.29 30.70
CA HIS A 329 -12.15 20.60 31.08
C HIS A 329 -13.23 21.57 31.61
N LYS A 330 -12.81 22.61 32.34
CA LYS A 330 -13.71 23.64 32.86
C LYS A 330 -14.32 24.49 31.74
N LEU A 331 -13.53 24.84 30.74
CA LEU A 331 -13.99 25.61 29.60
C LEU A 331 -14.90 24.76 28.68
N LEU A 332 -14.55 23.51 28.48
CA LEU A 332 -15.39 22.53 27.75
C LEU A 332 -16.74 22.38 28.40
N ALA A 333 -16.80 22.18 29.73
CA ALA A 333 -18.04 22.07 30.49
C ALA A 333 -18.92 23.31 30.32
N ASN A 334 -18.34 24.51 30.49
CA ASN A 334 -19.07 25.78 30.34
C ASN A 334 -19.61 25.98 28.91
N LEU A 335 -18.81 25.64 27.89
CA LEU A 335 -19.25 25.73 26.50
C LEU A 335 -20.39 24.74 26.20
N SER A 336 -20.32 23.53 26.75
CA SER A 336 -21.34 22.50 26.59
C SER A 336 -22.68 22.95 27.22
N ILE A 337 -22.67 23.43 28.45
CA ILE A 337 -23.84 23.96 29.15
C ILE A 337 -24.43 25.16 28.42
N LYS A 338 -23.62 26.13 28.01
CA LYS A 338 -24.05 27.29 27.26
C LYS A 338 -24.74 26.91 25.93
N LYS A 339 -24.18 25.93 25.22
CA LYS A 339 -24.75 25.42 23.97
C LYS A 339 -26.04 24.67 24.19
N GLN A 340 -26.13 23.84 25.24
CA GLN A 340 -27.34 23.13 25.62
C GLN A 340 -28.52 24.12 25.85
N LYS A 341 -28.32 25.17 26.66
CA LYS A 341 -29.33 26.18 26.96
C LYS A 341 -29.74 26.99 25.71
N ASN A 342 -28.78 27.46 24.91
CA ASN A 342 -29.05 28.32 23.77
C ASN A 342 -29.76 27.61 22.61
N LEU A 343 -29.51 26.30 22.41
CA LEU A 343 -30.03 25.53 21.28
C LEU A 343 -31.26 24.69 21.63
N ARG A 344 -31.72 24.69 22.89
CA ARG A 344 -32.83 23.83 23.37
C ARG A 344 -32.62 22.38 22.93
N LEU A 345 -31.44 21.85 23.31
CA LEU A 345 -31.02 20.50 22.93
C LEU A 345 -31.86 19.44 23.63
N THR A 346 -32.23 18.41 22.89
CA THR A 346 -32.93 17.23 23.43
C THR A 346 -31.95 16.18 23.96
N LEU A 347 -30.74 16.09 23.35
CA LEU A 347 -29.73 15.10 23.74
C LEU A 347 -28.33 15.66 23.54
N PHE A 348 -27.46 15.34 24.49
CA PHE A 348 -26.04 15.66 24.46
C PHE A 348 -25.23 14.38 24.62
N LEU A 349 -24.44 14.02 23.63
CA LEU A 349 -23.55 12.84 23.59
C LEU A 349 -22.10 13.30 23.71
N LEU A 350 -21.39 12.78 24.72
CA LEU A 350 -19.99 13.08 24.95
C LEU A 350 -19.16 11.80 24.79
N THR A 351 -18.19 11.79 23.88
CA THR A 351 -17.18 10.75 23.81
C THR A 351 -15.99 11.14 24.68
N LEU A 352 -15.68 10.32 25.70
CA LEU A 352 -14.47 10.45 26.52
C LEU A 352 -13.58 9.23 26.31
N TRP A 353 -12.42 9.44 25.75
CA TRP A 353 -11.36 8.44 25.78
C TRP A 353 -10.79 8.30 27.20
N VAL A 354 -10.85 7.09 27.66
CA VAL A 354 -10.42 6.52 28.92
C VAL A 354 -9.21 7.23 29.54
N LEU A 355 -9.44 8.05 30.57
CA LEU A 355 -8.53 8.23 31.73
C LEU A 355 -8.99 9.28 32.75
N VAL A 356 -10.29 9.41 33.04
CA VAL A 356 -10.74 10.24 34.15
C VAL A 356 -11.96 9.61 34.83
N GLN A 357 -11.74 8.58 35.61
CA GLN A 357 -12.81 7.93 36.39
C GLN A 357 -13.44 8.85 37.47
N VAL A 358 -12.77 9.92 37.89
CA VAL A 358 -13.23 10.76 38.99
C VAL A 358 -14.00 12.01 38.56
N LEU A 359 -13.65 12.64 37.44
CA LEU A 359 -14.32 13.85 36.93
C LEU A 359 -15.57 13.50 36.09
N TRP A 360 -15.58 12.35 35.47
CA TRP A 360 -16.67 11.90 34.60
C TRP A 360 -17.97 11.67 35.40
N ILE A 361 -17.90 11.05 36.58
CA ILE A 361 -19.06 10.81 37.46
C ILE A 361 -19.71 12.13 37.91
N LYS A 362 -18.91 13.17 38.20
CA LYS A 362 -19.42 14.46 38.62
C LYS A 362 -20.10 15.24 37.49
N TYR A 363 -19.61 15.07 36.25
CA TYR A 363 -20.15 15.76 35.08
C TYR A 363 -21.42 15.08 34.53
N VAL A 364 -21.44 13.76 34.43
CA VAL A 364 -22.64 12.98 34.07
C VAL A 364 -23.75 13.20 35.10
N LEU A 365 -23.43 13.23 36.41
CA LEU A 365 -24.38 13.51 37.48
C LEU A 365 -24.91 14.95 37.41
N LEU A 366 -24.09 15.94 37.01
CA LEU A 366 -24.56 17.33 36.85
C LEU A 366 -25.50 17.49 35.68
N VAL A 367 -25.20 16.87 34.55
CA VAL A 367 -26.03 16.88 33.33
C VAL A 367 -27.32 16.07 33.57
N CYS A 368 -27.24 14.91 34.19
CA CYS A 368 -28.42 14.12 34.56
C CYS A 368 -29.29 14.79 35.60
N ARG A 369 -28.70 15.50 36.57
CA ARG A 369 -29.43 16.21 37.61
C ARG A 369 -30.20 17.43 37.05
N GLU A 370 -29.60 18.20 36.11
CA GLU A 370 -30.31 19.25 35.41
C GLU A 370 -31.42 18.66 34.51
N PHE A 371 -31.19 17.50 33.89
CA PHE A 371 -32.18 16.81 33.08
C PHE A 371 -33.38 16.30 33.89
N MET A 372 -33.12 15.73 35.05
CA MET A 372 -34.19 15.25 35.97
C MET A 372 -34.99 16.41 36.58
N ASN A 373 -34.37 17.54 36.89
CA ASN A 373 -35.06 18.72 37.36
C ASN A 373 -35.98 19.36 36.32
N VAL A 374 -35.58 19.35 35.04
CA VAL A 374 -36.43 19.83 33.93
C VAL A 374 -37.61 18.91 33.69
N THR A 375 -37.47 17.60 33.89
CA THR A 375 -38.56 16.64 33.75
C THR A 375 -39.49 16.62 34.98
N ALA A 376 -39.00 17.04 36.15
CA ALA A 376 -39.84 17.16 37.37
C ALA A 376 -40.71 18.43 37.37
N GLU A 377 -40.31 19.50 36.71
CA GLU A 377 -41.14 20.72 36.55
C GLU A 377 -42.16 20.63 35.40
N ALA A 378 -42.19 19.54 34.63
CA ALA A 378 -43.10 19.32 33.52
C ALA A 378 -44.23 18.31 33.87
N LYS A 379 -44.71 18.27 35.10
CA LYS A 379 -45.97 17.59 35.45
C LYS A 379 -47.07 18.63 35.65
N PRO A 380 -48.30 18.33 35.06
CA PRO A 380 -49.41 19.24 35.03
C PRO A 380 -49.97 19.60 36.38
#